data_aca63386e372f2d9cc3c86e43d3b702b
#
_entry.id   aca63386e372f2d9cc3c86e43d3b702b
#
_cell.length_a   1.000
_cell.length_b   1.000
_cell.length_c   1.000
_cell.angle_alpha   90.00
_cell.angle_beta   90.00
_cell.angle_gamma   90.00
#
_symmetry.space_group_name_H-M   'P 1'
#
loop_
_entity.id
_entity.type
_entity.pdbx_description
1 polymer ?
#
loop_
_entity_poly.entity_id
_entity_poly.type
_entity_poly.pdbx_seq_one_letter_code
_entity_poly.pdbx_strand_id
1 'polypeptide(L)'
;MPKAPFVTLFLRPDRLQITAYANEIIPTIRANNPDALVLVGTPCWSQEVDKPLSSPLGFDNVMYVLHFYASTHGAWLRDRMQQCIDGGLPIFISEFGLCEASGNGAINKQESDEWKKIIEKNNLSFICWNLSNKDETSSLIKSSCSKTFDFTDDDFGEEGKYMKDWITSKK
;
A
#
# COMPACT_ATOMS: atom_id res chain seq x y z
N MET A 1 -35.55 25.03 0.05
CA MET A 1 -34.38 24.23 -0.39
C MET A 1 -34.32 23.00 0.49
N PRO A 2 -34.48 21.79 -0.04
CA PRO A 2 -34.35 20.57 0.76
C PRO A 2 -32.88 20.38 1.11
N LYS A 3 -32.59 20.24 2.41
CA LYS A 3 -31.26 19.81 2.89
C LYS A 3 -31.05 18.38 2.44
N ALA A 4 -30.04 18.14 1.63
CA ALA A 4 -29.58 16.78 1.36
C ALA A 4 -29.21 16.10 2.69
N PRO A 5 -29.66 14.87 2.96
CA PRO A 5 -29.27 14.17 4.16
C PRO A 5 -27.78 13.85 4.04
N PHE A 6 -26.96 14.40 4.95
CA PHE A 6 -25.61 13.91 5.18
C PHE A 6 -25.74 12.50 5.81
N VAL A 7 -25.73 11.50 4.97
CA VAL A 7 -25.50 10.13 5.42
C VAL A 7 -23.99 9.95 5.51
N THR A 8 -23.43 10.20 6.68
CA THR A 8 -22.06 9.78 7.00
C THR A 8 -22.10 8.26 7.17
N LEU A 9 -22.02 7.54 6.06
CA LEU A 9 -21.90 6.11 6.06
C LEU A 9 -20.44 5.78 6.31
N PHE A 10 -20.06 5.48 7.56
CA PHE A 10 -18.81 4.79 7.90
C PHE A 10 -18.89 3.31 7.48
N LEU A 11 -19.31 3.06 6.25
CA LEU A 11 -19.18 1.77 5.63
C LEU A 11 -17.85 1.78 4.88
N ARG A 12 -17.02 0.77 5.18
CA ARG A 12 -15.87 0.48 4.34
C ARG A 12 -16.41 0.30 2.92
N PRO A 13 -15.91 1.05 1.93
CA PRO A 13 -16.45 0.95 0.58
C PRO A 13 -16.30 -0.50 0.11
N ASP A 14 -17.39 -1.05 -0.38
CA ASP A 14 -17.37 -2.34 -1.05
C ASP A 14 -16.80 -2.21 -2.48
N ARG A 15 -16.59 -3.35 -3.13
CA ARG A 15 -16.09 -3.37 -4.50
C ARG A 15 -16.98 -2.58 -5.47
N LEU A 16 -18.30 -2.65 -5.36
CA LEU A 16 -19.22 -1.98 -6.30
C LEU A 16 -19.12 -0.47 -6.18
N GLN A 17 -19.01 0.05 -4.96
CA GLN A 17 -18.83 1.48 -4.70
C GLN A 17 -17.49 1.97 -5.25
N ILE A 18 -16.39 1.23 -5.04
CA ILE A 18 -15.07 1.55 -5.59
C ILE A 18 -15.12 1.52 -7.13
N THR A 19 -15.73 0.51 -7.72
CA THR A 19 -15.86 0.40 -9.18
C THR A 19 -16.67 1.54 -9.76
N ALA A 20 -17.79 1.91 -9.15
CA ALA A 20 -18.63 3.03 -9.59
C ALA A 20 -17.85 4.35 -9.55
N TYR A 21 -17.15 4.63 -8.43
CA TYR A 21 -16.31 5.80 -8.29
C TYR A 21 -15.17 5.83 -9.32
N ALA A 22 -14.46 4.71 -9.50
CA ALA A 22 -13.37 4.62 -10.48
C ALA A 22 -13.86 4.88 -11.92
N ASN A 23 -15.01 4.32 -12.30
CA ASN A 23 -15.60 4.53 -13.62
C ASN A 23 -15.99 6.00 -13.90
N GLU A 24 -16.31 6.76 -12.86
CA GLU A 24 -16.61 8.18 -12.96
C GLU A 24 -15.33 9.05 -13.00
N ILE A 25 -14.35 8.74 -12.16
CA ILE A 25 -13.18 9.58 -11.96
C ILE A 25 -12.07 9.33 -12.98
N ILE A 26 -11.83 8.07 -13.39
CA ILE A 26 -10.75 7.74 -14.35
C ILE A 26 -10.92 8.52 -15.68
N PRO A 27 -12.09 8.62 -16.30
CA PRO A 27 -12.26 9.45 -17.50
C PRO A 27 -11.88 10.93 -17.29
N THR A 28 -12.19 11.50 -16.11
CA THR A 28 -11.80 12.87 -15.77
C THR A 28 -10.28 13.03 -15.66
N ILE A 29 -9.59 12.05 -15.05
CA ILE A 29 -8.12 12.01 -15.00
C ILE A 29 -7.56 11.93 -16.42
N ARG A 30 -8.08 11.04 -17.26
CA ARG A 30 -7.61 10.82 -18.64
C ARG A 30 -7.82 12.02 -19.54
N ALA A 31 -8.86 12.82 -19.33
CA ALA A 31 -9.09 14.07 -20.06
C ALA A 31 -7.97 15.11 -19.83
N ASN A 32 -7.30 15.05 -18.67
CA ASN A 32 -6.23 15.98 -18.30
C ASN A 32 -4.83 15.36 -18.40
N ASN A 33 -4.72 14.03 -18.21
CA ASN A 33 -3.48 13.26 -18.32
C ASN A 33 -3.79 11.88 -18.89
N PRO A 34 -3.73 11.70 -20.22
CA PRO A 34 -4.11 10.46 -20.89
C PRO A 34 -3.28 9.25 -20.46
N ASP A 35 -2.01 9.46 -20.14
CA ASP A 35 -1.04 8.40 -19.86
C ASP A 35 -0.83 8.15 -18.35
N ALA A 36 -1.57 8.84 -17.47
CA ALA A 36 -1.40 8.67 -16.04
C ALA A 36 -1.59 7.21 -15.62
N LEU A 37 -0.69 6.68 -14.80
CA LEU A 37 -0.94 5.45 -14.06
C LEU A 37 -1.92 5.73 -12.92
N VAL A 38 -3.04 5.02 -12.88
CA VAL A 38 -4.06 5.18 -11.84
C VAL A 38 -3.99 4.01 -10.87
N LEU A 39 -3.78 4.32 -9.60
CA LEU A 39 -3.80 3.35 -8.52
C LEU A 39 -5.21 3.31 -7.90
N VAL A 40 -5.86 2.16 -7.96
CA VAL A 40 -7.23 1.97 -7.44
C VAL A 40 -7.18 1.15 -6.17
N GLY A 41 -7.62 1.74 -5.05
CA GLY A 41 -7.75 1.03 -3.78
C GLY A 41 -8.72 -0.15 -3.87
N THR A 42 -8.53 -1.14 -3.01
CA THR A 42 -9.41 -2.29 -2.89
C THR A 42 -10.12 -2.28 -1.53
N PRO A 43 -11.22 -3.03 -1.33
CA PRO A 43 -11.94 -3.02 -0.06
C PRO A 43 -11.07 -3.41 1.14
N CYS A 44 -11.57 -3.14 2.36
CA CYS A 44 -10.91 -3.51 3.60
C CYS A 44 -9.47 -2.96 3.71
N TRP A 45 -9.33 -1.61 3.60
CA TRP A 45 -8.01 -0.96 3.60
C TRP A 45 -7.03 -1.56 2.58
N SER A 46 -7.53 -1.87 1.40
CA SER A 46 -6.73 -2.49 0.31
C SER A 46 -6.15 -3.87 0.63
N GLN A 47 -6.81 -4.65 1.50
CA GLN A 47 -6.46 -6.05 1.78
C GLN A 47 -7.27 -7.05 0.94
N GLU A 48 -8.45 -6.66 0.42
CA GLU A 48 -9.27 -7.50 -0.46
C GLU A 48 -8.88 -7.31 -1.93
N VAL A 49 -7.59 -7.44 -2.21
CA VAL A 49 -6.99 -7.22 -3.53
C VAL A 49 -7.47 -8.24 -4.59
N ASP A 50 -8.06 -9.35 -4.16
CA ASP A 50 -8.66 -10.38 -5.01
C ASP A 50 -10.03 -9.98 -5.61
N LYS A 51 -10.69 -9.01 -5.03
CA LYS A 51 -12.05 -8.62 -5.50
C LYS A 51 -12.11 -8.18 -6.97
N PRO A 52 -11.15 -7.42 -7.50
CA PRO A 52 -11.14 -7.07 -8.91
C PRO A 52 -10.85 -8.23 -9.87
N LEU A 53 -10.29 -9.35 -9.40
CA LEU A 53 -9.84 -10.45 -10.26
C LEU A 53 -10.95 -11.02 -11.17
N SER A 54 -12.18 -11.12 -10.64
CA SER A 54 -13.32 -11.66 -11.41
C SER A 54 -13.94 -10.67 -12.40
N SER A 55 -13.64 -9.38 -12.26
CA SER A 55 -14.17 -8.31 -13.14
C SER A 55 -13.31 -7.05 -12.97
N PRO A 56 -12.13 -7.01 -13.57
CA PRO A 56 -11.27 -5.84 -13.51
C PRO A 56 -11.92 -4.62 -14.19
N LEU A 57 -11.44 -3.44 -13.87
CA LEU A 57 -11.85 -2.20 -14.55
C LEU A 57 -11.40 -2.25 -16.02
N GLY A 58 -12.25 -1.76 -16.91
CA GLY A 58 -12.00 -1.74 -18.36
C GLY A 58 -11.14 -0.55 -18.82
N PHE A 59 -10.13 -0.16 -18.06
CA PHE A 59 -9.23 0.95 -18.40
C PHE A 59 -7.78 0.47 -18.47
N ASP A 60 -7.01 1.01 -19.40
CA ASP A 60 -5.57 0.83 -19.46
C ASP A 60 -4.86 1.64 -18.36
N ASN A 61 -3.60 1.29 -18.06
CA ASN A 61 -2.78 1.96 -17.05
C ASN A 61 -3.45 2.09 -15.68
N VAL A 62 -4.10 1.01 -15.23
CA VAL A 62 -4.68 0.90 -13.89
C VAL A 62 -3.98 -0.22 -13.14
N MET A 63 -3.60 0.02 -11.89
CA MET A 63 -3.12 -1.01 -10.97
C MET A 63 -3.97 -1.04 -9.70
N TYR A 64 -4.10 -2.22 -9.09
CA TYR A 64 -4.86 -2.41 -7.87
C TYR A 64 -3.94 -2.36 -6.66
N VAL A 65 -4.40 -1.63 -5.66
CA VAL A 65 -3.61 -1.37 -4.46
C VAL A 65 -3.73 -2.52 -3.46
N LEU A 66 -2.59 -2.90 -2.91
CA LEU A 66 -2.47 -3.72 -1.71
C LEU A 66 -1.81 -2.90 -0.60
N HIS A 67 -2.36 -2.99 0.64
CA HIS A 67 -1.70 -2.51 1.86
C HIS A 67 -1.47 -3.69 2.82
N PHE A 68 -0.32 -3.69 3.49
CA PHE A 68 -0.03 -4.69 4.53
C PHE A 68 0.88 -4.12 5.63
N TYR A 69 0.85 -4.77 6.79
CA TYR A 69 1.80 -4.58 7.88
C TYR A 69 2.30 -5.96 8.30
N ALA A 70 3.61 -6.20 8.23
CA ALA A 70 4.19 -7.53 8.29
C ALA A 70 3.89 -8.26 9.62
N SER A 71 3.84 -7.53 10.74
CA SER A 71 3.50 -8.13 12.05
C SER A 71 2.02 -8.51 12.18
N THR A 72 1.13 -8.04 11.27
CA THR A 72 -0.31 -8.34 11.30
C THR A 72 -0.73 -9.24 10.14
N HIS A 73 -0.15 -9.04 8.97
CA HIS A 73 -0.58 -9.66 7.71
C HIS A 73 0.47 -10.65 7.22
N GLY A 74 0.24 -11.92 7.54
CA GLY A 74 1.15 -13.02 7.20
C GLY A 74 0.84 -13.71 5.87
N ALA A 75 1.04 -15.03 5.82
CA ALA A 75 0.90 -15.86 4.62
C ALA A 75 -0.44 -15.68 3.91
N TRP A 76 -1.54 -15.61 4.66
CA TRP A 76 -2.89 -15.50 4.08
C TRP A 76 -3.05 -14.33 3.09
N LEU A 77 -2.41 -13.18 3.35
CA LEU A 77 -2.51 -12.01 2.47
C LEU A 77 -1.48 -12.11 1.33
N ARG A 78 -0.31 -12.69 1.58
CA ARG A 78 0.67 -13.00 0.52
C ARG A 78 0.11 -13.99 -0.50
N ASP A 79 -0.58 -15.05 -0.04
CA ASP A 79 -1.21 -16.05 -0.92
C ASP A 79 -2.32 -15.42 -1.76
N ARG A 80 -3.14 -14.55 -1.15
CA ARG A 80 -4.16 -13.78 -1.86
C ARG A 80 -3.55 -12.89 -2.95
N MET A 81 -2.48 -12.18 -2.63
CA MET A 81 -1.75 -11.35 -3.59
C MET A 81 -1.18 -12.20 -4.72
N GLN A 82 -0.56 -13.35 -4.42
CA GLN A 82 0.01 -14.24 -5.44
C GLN A 82 -1.07 -14.77 -6.39
N GLN A 83 -2.24 -15.15 -5.88
CA GLN A 83 -3.38 -15.56 -6.72
C GLN A 83 -3.80 -14.45 -7.70
N CYS A 84 -3.78 -13.19 -7.27
CA CYS A 84 -4.09 -12.06 -8.15
C CYS A 84 -3.05 -11.88 -9.24
N ILE A 85 -1.77 -12.00 -8.90
CA ILE A 85 -0.66 -11.90 -9.84
C ILE A 85 -0.73 -13.04 -10.87
N ASP A 86 -0.96 -14.27 -10.42
CA ASP A 86 -1.09 -15.45 -11.28
C ASP A 86 -2.32 -15.34 -12.21
N GLY A 87 -3.35 -14.63 -11.78
CA GLY A 87 -4.53 -14.28 -12.57
C GLY A 87 -4.34 -13.07 -13.50
N GLY A 88 -3.13 -12.49 -13.56
CA GLY A 88 -2.81 -11.36 -14.44
C GLY A 88 -3.25 -9.99 -13.94
N LEU A 89 -3.64 -9.87 -12.65
CA LEU A 89 -4.05 -8.57 -12.09
C LEU A 89 -2.80 -7.73 -11.74
N PRO A 90 -2.65 -6.51 -12.26
CA PRO A 90 -1.53 -5.64 -11.92
C PRO A 90 -1.67 -5.10 -10.50
N ILE A 91 -0.71 -5.40 -9.64
CA ILE A 91 -0.70 -5.02 -8.22
C ILE A 91 0.37 -3.96 -7.95
N PHE A 92 -0.01 -2.96 -7.14
CA PHE A 92 0.91 -1.97 -6.58
C PHE A 92 0.75 -1.93 -5.05
N ILE A 93 1.85 -2.02 -4.33
CA ILE A 93 1.86 -1.90 -2.87
C ILE A 93 2.07 -0.43 -2.52
N SER A 94 0.99 0.33 -2.30
CA SER A 94 1.10 1.77 -2.06
C SER A 94 1.27 2.14 -0.59
N GLU A 95 1.12 1.17 0.31
CA GLU A 95 1.38 1.34 1.74
C GLU A 95 1.77 0.00 2.35
N PHE A 96 2.87 -0.02 3.10
CA PHE A 96 3.19 -1.13 3.98
C PHE A 96 4.13 -0.70 5.10
N GLY A 97 4.07 -1.43 6.21
CA GLY A 97 4.98 -1.32 7.34
C GLY A 97 5.45 -2.70 7.82
N LEU A 98 6.50 -2.71 8.62
CA LEU A 98 7.09 -3.94 9.15
C LEU A 98 6.55 -4.29 10.54
N CYS A 99 5.94 -3.32 11.22
CA CYS A 99 5.29 -3.45 12.52
C CYS A 99 3.84 -3.94 12.41
N GLU A 100 3.04 -3.69 13.46
CA GLU A 100 1.60 -3.98 13.47
C GLU A 100 0.82 -2.94 12.66
N ALA A 101 -0.40 -3.29 12.25
CA ALA A 101 -1.30 -2.43 11.47
C ALA A 101 -1.74 -1.15 12.20
N SER A 102 -1.42 -1.01 13.47
CA SER A 102 -1.57 0.23 14.25
C SER A 102 -0.52 1.29 13.90
N GLY A 103 0.52 0.94 13.16
CA GLY A 103 1.72 1.75 12.96
C GLY A 103 2.74 1.64 14.12
N ASN A 104 2.42 0.86 15.15
CA ASN A 104 3.24 0.62 16.34
C ASN A 104 3.49 -0.88 16.56
N GLY A 105 4.07 -1.22 17.70
CA GLY A 105 4.40 -2.60 18.05
C GLY A 105 5.74 -3.04 17.49
N ALA A 106 6.10 -4.30 17.74
CA ALA A 106 7.38 -4.86 17.32
C ALA A 106 7.41 -5.14 15.82
N ILE A 107 8.56 -4.96 15.21
CA ILE A 107 8.85 -5.42 13.85
C ILE A 107 8.98 -6.94 13.85
N ASN A 108 8.23 -7.59 12.98
CA ASN A 108 8.38 -9.01 12.71
C ASN A 108 9.33 -9.23 11.53
N LYS A 109 10.61 -9.41 11.84
CA LYS A 109 11.64 -9.54 10.81
C LYS A 109 11.42 -10.75 9.91
N GLN A 110 10.97 -11.87 10.45
CA GLN A 110 10.72 -13.08 9.67
C GLN A 110 9.61 -12.86 8.64
N GLU A 111 8.47 -12.30 9.05
CA GLU A 111 7.37 -11.99 8.13
C GLU A 111 7.75 -10.89 7.14
N SER A 112 8.55 -9.90 7.57
CA SER A 112 9.08 -8.86 6.69
C SER A 112 9.97 -9.44 5.58
N ASP A 113 10.83 -10.40 5.91
CA ASP A 113 11.68 -11.10 4.94
C ASP A 113 10.84 -11.96 3.97
N GLU A 114 9.75 -12.60 4.43
CA GLU A 114 8.83 -13.33 3.54
C GLU A 114 8.08 -12.39 2.59
N TRP A 115 7.64 -11.21 3.07
CA TRP A 115 7.07 -10.18 2.21
C TRP A 115 8.09 -9.67 1.18
N LYS A 116 9.31 -9.37 1.63
CA LYS A 116 10.40 -8.96 0.73
C LYS A 116 10.63 -9.96 -0.39
N LYS A 117 10.73 -11.26 -0.08
CA LYS A 117 10.94 -12.34 -1.06
C LYS A 117 9.85 -12.36 -2.14
N ILE A 118 8.58 -12.29 -1.76
CA ILE A 118 7.48 -12.36 -2.74
C ILE A 118 7.39 -11.09 -3.59
N ILE A 119 7.67 -9.92 -3.00
CA ILE A 119 7.73 -8.64 -3.71
C ILE A 119 8.84 -8.67 -4.76
N GLU A 120 10.03 -9.12 -4.39
CA GLU A 120 11.18 -9.22 -5.30
C GLU A 120 10.96 -10.28 -6.39
N LYS A 121 10.46 -11.45 -6.03
CA LYS A 121 10.13 -12.54 -6.98
C LYS A 121 9.19 -12.06 -8.10
N ASN A 122 8.20 -11.25 -7.76
CA ASN A 122 7.19 -10.77 -8.71
C ASN A 122 7.50 -9.37 -9.27
N ASN A 123 8.66 -8.79 -8.95
CA ASN A 123 9.08 -7.45 -9.37
C ASN A 123 8.02 -6.37 -9.11
N LEU A 124 7.40 -6.39 -7.92
CA LEU A 124 6.34 -5.46 -7.55
C LEU A 124 6.89 -4.09 -7.18
N SER A 125 6.16 -3.05 -7.56
CA SER A 125 6.40 -1.68 -7.09
C SER A 125 5.80 -1.48 -5.71
N PHE A 126 6.49 -0.72 -4.85
CA PHE A 126 6.05 -0.48 -3.49
C PHE A 126 6.43 0.90 -2.95
N ILE A 127 5.69 1.36 -1.95
CA ILE A 127 5.95 2.54 -1.13
C ILE A 127 5.82 2.14 0.34
N CYS A 128 6.87 2.37 1.14
CA CYS A 128 6.85 2.10 2.58
C CYS A 128 6.15 3.23 3.34
N TRP A 129 5.38 2.90 4.33
CA TRP A 129 4.79 3.81 5.30
C TRP A 129 5.64 3.86 6.56
N ASN A 130 6.30 5.01 6.98
CA ASN A 130 6.31 6.22 6.19
C ASN A 130 7.60 7.03 6.46
N LEU A 131 8.00 7.89 5.54
CA LEU A 131 9.12 8.80 5.73
C LEU A 131 8.70 9.98 6.63
N SER A 132 8.69 9.76 7.92
CA SER A 132 8.43 10.75 8.95
C SER A 132 9.30 10.49 10.17
N ASN A 133 9.30 11.44 11.13
CA ASN A 133 9.89 11.30 12.45
C ASN A 133 8.80 11.30 13.54
N LYS A 134 7.60 10.85 13.23
CA LYS A 134 6.53 10.66 14.20
C LYS A 134 6.95 9.61 15.24
N ASP A 135 6.50 9.75 16.47
CA ASP A 135 6.81 8.80 17.53
C ASP A 135 5.96 7.53 17.41
N GLU A 136 6.30 6.74 16.39
CA GLU A 136 5.70 5.43 16.11
C GLU A 136 6.71 4.52 15.40
N THR A 137 6.51 3.20 15.49
CA THR A 137 7.43 2.20 14.93
C THR A 137 7.56 2.27 13.42
N SER A 138 6.46 2.59 12.72
CA SER A 138 6.41 2.71 11.25
C SER A 138 7.14 3.96 10.72
N SER A 139 7.60 4.86 11.57
CA SER A 139 8.39 6.00 11.14
C SER A 139 9.80 5.59 10.77
N LEU A 140 10.23 5.89 9.54
CA LEU A 140 11.58 5.55 9.09
C LEU A 140 12.66 6.34 9.82
N ILE A 141 12.36 7.56 10.25
CA ILE A 141 13.27 8.46 10.98
C ILE A 141 12.89 8.46 12.46
N LYS A 142 13.90 8.44 13.34
CA LYS A 142 13.67 8.53 14.78
C LYS A 142 12.96 9.83 15.17
N SER A 143 12.07 9.79 16.14
CA SER A 143 11.34 10.96 16.65
C SER A 143 12.27 12.02 17.25
N SER A 144 13.45 11.64 17.70
CA SER A 144 14.51 12.57 18.19
C SER A 144 15.27 13.29 17.08
N CYS A 145 15.12 12.90 15.82
CA CYS A 145 15.82 13.51 14.69
C CYS A 145 15.10 14.79 14.24
N SER A 146 15.82 15.90 14.20
CA SER A 146 15.33 17.20 13.71
C SER A 146 15.78 17.55 12.28
N LYS A 147 16.56 16.66 11.64
CA LYS A 147 17.03 16.85 10.26
C LYS A 147 15.89 16.68 9.25
N THR A 148 16.01 17.38 8.13
CA THR A 148 15.10 17.27 6.97
C THR A 148 15.81 16.72 5.72
N PHE A 149 17.12 16.55 5.76
CA PHE A 149 17.98 16.00 4.69
C PHE A 149 19.29 15.51 5.30
N ASP A 150 20.15 14.86 4.49
CA ASP A 150 21.45 14.30 4.90
C ASP A 150 21.35 13.37 6.12
N PHE A 151 20.37 12.48 6.10
CA PHE A 151 20.19 11.47 7.14
C PHE A 151 21.35 10.48 7.16
N THR A 152 21.84 10.20 8.36
CA THR A 152 22.86 9.18 8.65
C THR A 152 22.20 7.94 9.25
N ASP A 153 22.93 6.84 9.42
CA ASP A 153 22.41 5.61 10.03
C ASP A 153 21.88 5.81 11.45
N ASP A 154 22.41 6.80 12.16
CA ASP A 154 21.95 7.13 13.51
C ASP A 154 20.58 7.82 13.53
N ASP A 155 20.15 8.40 12.43
CA ASP A 155 18.86 9.09 12.30
C ASP A 155 17.70 8.11 12.01
N PHE A 156 18.00 6.93 11.48
CA PHE A 156 16.96 5.94 11.14
C PHE A 156 16.50 5.13 12.35
N GLY A 157 15.17 4.91 12.43
CA GLY A 157 14.55 3.89 13.28
C GLY A 157 14.86 2.47 12.80
N GLU A 158 14.31 1.45 13.47
CA GLU A 158 14.55 0.06 13.09
C GLU A 158 13.97 -0.25 11.70
N GLU A 159 12.75 0.19 11.43
CA GLU A 159 12.10 0.05 10.11
C GLU A 159 12.88 0.80 9.03
N GLY A 160 13.33 2.02 9.34
CA GLY A 160 14.13 2.83 8.42
C GLY A 160 15.45 2.19 8.03
N LYS A 161 16.15 1.54 8.95
CA LYS A 161 17.39 0.78 8.68
C LYS A 161 17.11 -0.42 7.76
N TYR A 162 16.08 -1.20 8.08
CA TYR A 162 15.69 -2.33 7.25
C TYR A 162 15.35 -1.88 5.82
N MET A 163 14.57 -0.81 5.67
CA MET A 163 14.19 -0.29 4.36
C MET A 163 15.38 0.27 3.59
N LYS A 164 16.27 0.99 4.26
CA LYS A 164 17.51 1.46 3.64
C LYS A 164 18.35 0.30 3.10
N ASP A 165 18.58 -0.73 3.92
CA ASP A 165 19.33 -1.90 3.52
C ASP A 165 18.67 -2.63 2.35
N TRP A 166 17.35 -2.77 2.38
CA TRP A 166 16.60 -3.39 1.29
C TRP A 166 16.77 -2.64 -0.03
N ILE A 167 16.53 -1.33 -0.03
CA ILE A 167 16.57 -0.51 -1.26
C ILE A 167 18.00 -0.43 -1.82
N THR A 168 19.01 -0.31 -0.96
CA THR A 168 20.40 -0.18 -1.37
C THR A 168 21.02 -1.50 -1.84
N SER A 169 20.51 -2.65 -1.39
CA SER A 169 20.95 -3.97 -1.82
C SER A 169 20.59 -4.32 -3.27
N LYS A 170 19.71 -3.53 -3.90
CA LYS A 170 19.25 -3.72 -5.30
C LYS A 170 20.11 -3.03 -6.35
N LYS A 171 21.28 -2.49 -5.95
CA LYS A 171 22.20 -1.81 -6.87
C LYS A 171 23.20 -2.76 -7.51
#